data_2f5d57a18ab9ef97e52412e1a890045f
#
_entry.id   2f5d57a18ab9ef97e52412e1a890045f
#
_cell.length_a   1.000
_cell.length_b   1.000
_cell.length_c   1.000
_cell.angle_alpha   90.00
_cell.angle_beta   90.00
_cell.angle_gamma   90.00
#
_symmetry.space_group_name_H-M   'P 1'
#
loop_
_entity.id
_entity.type
_entity.pdbx_description
1 polymer ?
#
loop_
_entity_poly.entity_id
_entity_poly.type
_entity_poly.pdbx_seq_one_letter_code
_entity_poly.pdbx_strand_id
1 'polypeptide(L)'
;MIKARIVRYLFAIHRWMGVTLGLLMLLWCVSGVVMIWNPYPSVTLDGRDYRVEGLAPVTAPDRLALPAIPDAATISSARIEMLADRPVMLLAWSEGEEGKRGLFDLATAAPIEGISEAEALAVARTYAERHKLKGAPEFILSMERDEFVVTGYLNTRRPFHQVALKDPEDTVLYISSKTGEVSQRTTGSQRVWAWLGAIPHWLFFTELRRNTPVWTQVIIWTSLAGCFLTITGLFAGIRQFRRRKSTGKLASPYRGAKFWHHMIGLVFGVLVLTF
;
A
#
# COMPACT_ATOMS: atom_id res chain seq x y z
N MET A 1 27.56 -3.64 -42.98
CA MET A 1 27.24 -2.26 -42.59
C MET A 1 26.01 -2.17 -41.67
N ILE A 2 24.90 -2.86 -41.91
CA ILE A 2 23.66 -2.83 -41.11
C ILE A 2 23.89 -3.24 -39.63
N LYS A 3 24.61 -4.34 -39.37
CA LYS A 3 24.94 -4.81 -38.01
C LYS A 3 25.67 -3.76 -37.14
N ALA A 4 26.61 -3.01 -37.72
CA ALA A 4 27.35 -1.98 -36.98
C ALA A 4 26.49 -0.74 -36.67
N ARG A 5 25.51 -0.44 -37.51
CA ARG A 5 24.56 0.66 -37.31
C ARG A 5 23.56 0.32 -36.19
N ILE A 6 23.03 -0.91 -36.20
CA ILE A 6 22.09 -1.40 -35.12
C ILE A 6 22.81 -1.34 -33.78
N VAL A 7 24.04 -1.84 -33.68
CA VAL A 7 24.78 -1.81 -32.40
C VAL A 7 24.98 -0.38 -31.89
N ARG A 8 25.31 0.58 -32.76
CA ARG A 8 25.45 1.99 -32.35
C ARG A 8 24.13 2.56 -31.82
N TYR A 9 22.99 2.24 -32.44
CA TYR A 9 21.69 2.67 -31.95
C TYR A 9 21.36 2.03 -30.60
N LEU A 10 21.62 0.74 -30.36
CA LEU A 10 21.40 0.11 -29.07
C LEU A 10 22.21 0.77 -27.94
N PHE A 11 23.48 1.10 -28.19
CA PHE A 11 24.28 1.84 -27.21
C PHE A 11 23.73 3.26 -26.95
N ALA A 12 23.26 3.95 -27.98
CA ALA A 12 22.67 5.27 -27.83
C ALA A 12 21.35 5.19 -27.05
N ILE A 13 20.48 4.24 -27.38
CA ILE A 13 19.21 4.01 -26.69
C ILE A 13 19.47 3.69 -25.22
N HIS A 14 20.33 2.71 -24.91
CA HIS A 14 20.69 2.38 -23.53
C HIS A 14 21.17 3.59 -22.74
N ARG A 15 22.05 4.41 -23.34
CA ARG A 15 22.57 5.61 -22.70
C ARG A 15 21.47 6.62 -22.37
N TRP A 16 20.62 6.95 -23.34
CA TRP A 16 19.57 7.96 -23.14
C TRP A 16 18.45 7.47 -22.23
N MET A 17 18.02 6.23 -22.39
CA MET A 17 17.09 5.61 -21.46
C MET A 17 17.69 5.52 -20.05
N GLY A 18 18.98 5.19 -19.92
CA GLY A 18 19.66 5.16 -18.63
C GLY A 18 19.70 6.52 -17.93
N VAL A 19 19.81 7.62 -18.69
CA VAL A 19 19.74 8.97 -18.11
C VAL A 19 18.31 9.29 -17.62
N THR A 20 17.29 8.96 -18.43
CA THR A 20 15.89 9.29 -18.09
C THR A 20 15.29 8.36 -17.04
N LEU A 21 15.53 7.05 -17.13
CA LEU A 21 14.99 6.05 -16.20
C LEU A 21 15.92 5.77 -15.01
N GLY A 22 17.19 6.15 -15.08
CA GLY A 22 18.18 5.85 -14.04
C GLY A 22 17.81 6.45 -12.69
N LEU A 23 17.24 7.66 -12.67
CA LEU A 23 16.74 8.29 -11.44
C LEU A 23 15.56 7.52 -10.84
N LEU A 24 14.63 7.04 -11.67
CA LEU A 24 13.51 6.22 -11.23
C LEU A 24 13.99 4.88 -10.67
N MET A 25 14.94 4.23 -11.35
CA MET A 25 15.53 2.97 -10.90
C MET A 25 16.29 3.15 -9.58
N LEU A 26 17.04 4.26 -9.43
CA LEU A 26 17.70 4.60 -8.18
C LEU A 26 16.68 4.81 -7.05
N LEU A 27 15.61 5.57 -7.32
CA LEU A 27 14.53 5.77 -6.37
C LEU A 27 13.92 4.43 -5.94
N TRP A 28 13.63 3.54 -6.87
CA TRP A 28 13.10 2.21 -6.57
C TRP A 28 14.05 1.36 -5.73
N CYS A 29 15.34 1.34 -6.07
CA CYS A 29 16.33 0.60 -5.29
C CYS A 29 16.44 1.15 -3.86
N VAL A 30 16.59 2.46 -3.69
CA VAL A 30 16.72 3.09 -2.37
C VAL A 30 15.45 2.91 -1.54
N SER A 31 14.29 3.19 -2.12
CA SER A 31 13.01 3.04 -1.43
C SER A 31 12.70 1.58 -1.08
N GLY A 32 13.07 0.63 -1.94
CA GLY A 32 12.96 -0.81 -1.65
C GLY A 32 13.83 -1.23 -0.46
N VAL A 33 15.06 -0.72 -0.36
CA VAL A 33 15.93 -0.96 0.79
C VAL A 33 15.30 -0.42 2.08
N VAL A 34 14.72 0.78 2.04
CA VAL A 34 14.00 1.36 3.20
C VAL A 34 12.86 0.44 3.64
N MET A 35 12.12 -0.13 2.70
CA MET A 35 10.97 -1.01 2.99
C MET A 35 11.34 -2.32 3.70
N ILE A 36 12.58 -2.79 3.61
CA ILE A 36 13.03 -4.00 4.31
C ILE A 36 12.86 -3.83 5.83
N TRP A 37 13.14 -2.64 6.35
CA TRP A 37 13.03 -2.34 7.78
C TRP A 37 11.79 -1.54 8.16
N ASN A 38 11.21 -0.82 7.20
CA ASN A 38 10.07 0.06 7.41
C ASN A 38 8.98 -0.23 6.37
N PRO A 39 8.19 -1.28 6.58
CA PRO A 39 7.10 -1.63 5.67
C PRO A 39 6.01 -0.55 5.67
N TYR A 40 5.15 -0.60 4.66
CA TYR A 40 3.98 0.28 4.60
C TYR A 40 3.09 0.06 5.82
N PRO A 41 2.62 1.14 6.46
CA PRO A 41 1.72 1.03 7.59
C PRO A 41 0.49 0.19 7.22
N SER A 42 0.18 -0.77 8.04
CA SER A 42 -1.03 -1.57 7.89
C SER A 42 -1.54 -1.95 9.27
N VAL A 43 -2.84 -1.92 9.44
CA VAL A 43 -3.48 -2.66 10.52
C VAL A 43 -3.38 -4.11 10.11
N THR A 44 -2.51 -4.87 10.78
CA THR A 44 -2.33 -6.28 10.46
C THR A 44 -3.63 -7.04 10.68
N LEU A 45 -3.94 -7.98 9.79
CA LEU A 45 -5.11 -8.86 9.95
C LEU A 45 -4.99 -9.74 11.21
N ASP A 46 -3.79 -9.95 11.71
CA ASP A 46 -3.52 -10.53 13.03
C ASP A 46 -3.73 -9.50 14.16
N GLY A 47 -3.56 -8.24 13.87
CA GLY A 47 -4.07 -7.15 14.67
C GLY A 47 -5.59 -7.10 14.57
N ARG A 48 -6.24 -8.18 14.91
CA ARG A 48 -7.63 -8.22 15.39
C ARG A 48 -7.81 -7.28 16.58
N ASP A 49 -6.89 -6.41 16.79
CA ASP A 49 -6.78 -5.38 17.78
C ASP A 49 -7.80 -4.26 17.63
N TYR A 50 -8.42 -4.13 16.47
CA TYR A 50 -9.62 -3.31 16.28
C TYR A 50 -10.90 -4.10 16.61
N ARG A 51 -10.75 -5.36 17.00
CA ARG A 51 -11.88 -6.09 17.57
C ARG A 51 -12.19 -5.48 18.92
N VAL A 52 -13.24 -4.83 18.86
CA VAL A 52 -14.08 -4.39 19.90
C VAL A 52 -14.10 -5.41 21.03
N GLU A 53 -14.09 -4.92 22.23
CA GLU A 53 -14.33 -5.66 23.46
C GLU A 53 -15.32 -6.78 23.24
N GLY A 54 -15.02 -7.95 23.85
CA GLY A 54 -16.05 -8.96 23.96
C GLY A 54 -17.31 -8.25 24.43
N LEU A 55 -18.43 -8.54 23.80
CA LEU A 55 -19.72 -7.98 24.15
C LEU A 55 -19.76 -7.87 25.67
N ALA A 56 -19.79 -6.63 26.20
CA ALA A 56 -20.24 -6.45 27.57
C ALA A 56 -21.50 -7.30 27.69
N PRO A 57 -21.86 -7.87 28.87
CA PRO A 57 -23.07 -8.62 29.00
C PRO A 57 -24.22 -7.74 28.57
N VAL A 58 -24.44 -7.71 27.27
CA VAL A 58 -25.59 -7.12 26.65
C VAL A 58 -26.73 -8.04 27.05
N THR A 59 -27.76 -7.49 27.61
CA THR A 59 -29.06 -8.16 27.60
C THR A 59 -29.35 -8.46 26.14
N ALA A 60 -28.92 -9.68 25.71
CA ALA A 60 -29.16 -10.11 24.34
C ALA A 60 -30.67 -9.99 24.12
N PRO A 61 -31.12 -9.32 23.05
CA PRO A 61 -32.54 -9.34 22.75
C PRO A 61 -32.95 -10.80 22.62
N ASP A 62 -34.13 -11.14 23.16
CA ASP A 62 -34.65 -12.51 23.13
C ASP A 62 -34.68 -13.11 21.72
N ARG A 63 -34.58 -12.28 20.70
CA ARG A 63 -34.42 -12.65 19.29
C ARG A 63 -33.46 -11.69 18.60
N LEU A 64 -32.44 -12.26 17.96
CA LEU A 64 -31.61 -11.52 16.99
C LEU A 64 -32.44 -11.23 15.73
N ALA A 65 -32.68 -9.96 15.46
CA ALA A 65 -33.25 -9.56 14.20
C ALA A 65 -32.16 -9.69 13.11
N LEU A 66 -32.48 -10.39 12.02
CA LEU A 66 -31.58 -10.45 10.86
C LEU A 66 -31.90 -9.32 9.89
N PRO A 67 -30.90 -8.58 9.43
CA PRO A 67 -31.12 -7.53 8.45
C PRO A 67 -31.57 -8.11 7.12
N ALA A 68 -32.42 -7.38 6.42
CA ALA A 68 -32.83 -7.72 5.06
C ALA A 68 -31.62 -7.49 4.11
N ILE A 69 -31.11 -8.56 3.57
CA ILE A 69 -30.09 -8.54 2.51
C ILE A 69 -30.72 -9.14 1.24
N PRO A 70 -30.25 -8.76 0.02
CA PRO A 70 -30.78 -9.34 -1.21
C PRO A 70 -30.64 -10.87 -1.23
N ASP A 71 -31.66 -11.57 -1.72
CA ASP A 71 -31.70 -13.03 -1.77
C ASP A 71 -30.53 -13.64 -2.60
N ALA A 72 -30.05 -12.89 -3.58
CA ALA A 72 -28.91 -13.29 -4.42
C ALA A 72 -27.54 -13.01 -3.79
N ALA A 73 -27.49 -12.39 -2.61
CA ALA A 73 -26.25 -12.03 -1.97
C ALA A 73 -25.60 -13.23 -1.26
N THR A 74 -24.29 -13.34 -1.41
CA THR A 74 -23.48 -14.31 -0.66
C THR A 74 -22.82 -13.62 0.52
N ILE A 75 -23.19 -14.00 1.74
CA ILE A 75 -22.58 -13.46 2.96
C ILE A 75 -21.18 -14.04 3.10
N SER A 76 -20.17 -13.18 3.13
CA SER A 76 -18.77 -13.53 3.33
C SER A 76 -18.33 -13.45 4.79
N SER A 77 -18.91 -12.56 5.57
CA SER A 77 -18.69 -12.49 7.03
C SER A 77 -19.84 -11.80 7.74
N ALA A 78 -20.12 -12.26 8.96
CA ALA A 78 -21.02 -11.61 9.91
C ALA A 78 -20.29 -11.51 11.26
N ARG A 79 -20.26 -10.31 11.85
CA ARG A 79 -19.62 -10.07 13.14
C ARG A 79 -20.54 -9.23 14.00
N ILE A 80 -20.63 -9.60 15.28
CA ILE A 80 -21.28 -8.81 16.30
C ILE A 80 -20.19 -8.11 17.09
N GLU A 81 -20.31 -6.79 17.22
CA GLU A 81 -19.30 -5.98 17.87
C GLU A 81 -19.95 -4.77 18.57
N MET A 82 -19.18 -4.07 19.41
CA MET A 82 -19.63 -2.84 20.03
C MET A 82 -19.18 -1.64 19.20
N LEU A 83 -20.07 -0.76 18.83
CA LEU A 83 -19.74 0.56 18.31
C LEU A 83 -19.92 1.56 19.45
N ALA A 84 -18.82 1.97 20.07
CA ALA A 84 -18.87 2.65 21.37
C ALA A 84 -19.73 1.84 22.36
N ASP A 85 -20.84 2.38 22.81
CA ASP A 85 -21.73 1.73 23.79
C ASP A 85 -22.90 0.94 23.18
N ARG A 86 -22.94 0.83 21.83
CA ARG A 86 -24.06 0.22 21.11
C ARG A 86 -23.63 -1.11 20.46
N PRO A 87 -24.34 -2.21 20.75
CA PRO A 87 -24.09 -3.47 20.06
C PRO A 87 -24.59 -3.40 18.62
N VAL A 88 -23.74 -3.78 17.67
CA VAL A 88 -24.01 -3.71 16.24
C VAL A 88 -23.60 -5.01 15.54
N MET A 89 -24.23 -5.27 14.39
CA MET A 89 -23.85 -6.35 13.48
C MET A 89 -23.19 -5.77 12.23
N LEU A 90 -21.95 -6.12 12.00
CA LEU A 90 -21.23 -5.81 10.76
C LEU A 90 -21.34 -6.98 9.81
N LEU A 91 -21.99 -6.77 8.68
CA LEU A 91 -22.09 -7.75 7.60
C LEU A 91 -21.19 -7.37 6.42
N ALA A 92 -20.56 -8.37 5.83
CA ALA A 92 -19.94 -8.25 4.52
C ALA A 92 -20.58 -9.29 3.60
N TRP A 93 -20.97 -8.86 2.41
CA TRP A 93 -21.56 -9.73 1.40
C TRP A 93 -21.10 -9.33 0.01
N SER A 94 -21.34 -10.18 -0.97
CA SER A 94 -21.11 -9.88 -2.38
C SER A 94 -22.38 -10.04 -3.20
N GLU A 95 -22.58 -9.17 -4.15
CA GLU A 95 -23.58 -9.29 -5.22
C GLU A 95 -22.81 -9.38 -6.54
N GLY A 96 -22.67 -10.60 -7.08
CA GLY A 96 -21.75 -10.86 -8.18
C GLY A 96 -20.28 -10.62 -7.75
N GLU A 97 -19.55 -9.78 -8.49
CA GLU A 97 -18.15 -9.42 -8.18
C GLU A 97 -18.03 -8.23 -7.22
N GLU A 98 -19.13 -7.57 -6.89
CA GLU A 98 -19.12 -6.39 -6.02
C GLU A 98 -19.22 -6.78 -4.55
N GLY A 99 -18.17 -6.45 -3.78
CA GLY A 99 -18.17 -6.62 -2.33
C GLY A 99 -18.84 -5.43 -1.63
N LYS A 100 -19.77 -5.71 -0.72
CA LYS A 100 -20.50 -4.72 0.08
C LYS A 100 -20.31 -4.96 1.58
N ARG A 101 -20.49 -3.91 2.36
CA ARG A 101 -20.50 -3.95 3.83
C ARG A 101 -21.61 -3.08 4.35
N GLY A 102 -22.26 -3.53 5.40
CA GLY A 102 -23.30 -2.79 6.11
C GLY A 102 -23.16 -2.96 7.61
N LEU A 103 -23.51 -1.92 8.33
CA LEU A 103 -23.62 -1.90 9.78
C LEU A 103 -25.10 -1.86 10.15
N PHE A 104 -25.48 -2.69 11.11
CA PHE A 104 -26.87 -2.84 11.53
C PHE A 104 -26.96 -2.81 13.06
N ASP A 105 -27.95 -2.16 13.57
CA ASP A 105 -28.27 -2.22 15.00
C ASP A 105 -28.64 -3.65 15.39
N LEU A 106 -28.03 -4.18 16.44
CA LEU A 106 -28.23 -5.59 16.81
C LEU A 106 -29.64 -5.89 17.33
N ALA A 107 -30.31 -4.92 17.95
CA ALA A 107 -31.63 -5.12 18.55
C ALA A 107 -32.76 -5.00 17.53
N THR A 108 -32.61 -4.07 16.57
CA THR A 108 -33.67 -3.72 15.62
C THR A 108 -33.45 -4.23 14.22
N ALA A 109 -32.21 -4.64 13.90
CA ALA A 109 -31.71 -4.91 12.55
C ALA A 109 -31.81 -3.72 11.57
N ALA A 110 -32.07 -2.53 12.07
CA ALA A 110 -32.13 -1.34 11.26
C ALA A 110 -30.73 -1.00 10.73
N PRO A 111 -30.58 -0.61 9.43
CA PRO A 111 -29.32 -0.18 8.90
C PRO A 111 -28.84 1.11 9.57
N ILE A 112 -27.54 1.18 9.84
CA ILE A 112 -26.85 2.37 10.32
C ILE A 112 -26.16 2.98 9.13
N GLU A 113 -26.66 4.10 8.62
CA GLU A 113 -26.22 4.70 7.35
C GLU A 113 -24.90 5.50 7.45
N GLY A 114 -24.25 5.46 8.58
CA GLY A 114 -22.97 6.11 8.77
C GLY A 114 -22.66 6.40 10.22
N ILE A 115 -21.40 6.73 10.43
CA ILE A 115 -20.82 7.03 11.73
C ILE A 115 -20.55 8.53 11.78
N SER A 116 -21.06 9.19 12.79
CA SER A 116 -20.79 10.60 13.05
C SER A 116 -19.36 10.83 13.55
N GLU A 117 -18.89 12.07 13.48
CA GLU A 117 -17.61 12.49 14.07
C GLU A 117 -17.54 12.17 15.58
N ALA A 118 -18.64 12.36 16.29
CA ALA A 118 -18.71 12.07 17.72
C ALA A 118 -18.55 10.57 18.01
N GLU A 119 -19.17 9.70 17.19
CA GLU A 119 -19.02 8.25 17.28
C GLU A 119 -17.61 7.81 16.89
N ALA A 120 -17.01 8.42 15.86
CA ALA A 120 -15.62 8.16 15.49
C ALA A 120 -14.64 8.54 16.62
N LEU A 121 -14.88 9.66 17.31
CA LEU A 121 -14.13 10.04 18.50
C LEU A 121 -14.32 9.06 19.66
N ALA A 122 -15.53 8.53 19.86
CA ALA A 122 -15.79 7.50 20.87
C ALA A 122 -15.01 6.20 20.54
N VAL A 123 -15.05 5.75 19.29
CA VAL A 123 -14.26 4.61 18.81
C VAL A 123 -12.77 4.84 19.05
N ALA A 124 -12.25 6.04 18.73
CA ALA A 124 -10.86 6.36 18.93
C ALA A 124 -10.44 6.37 20.42
N ARG A 125 -11.32 6.81 21.34
CA ARG A 125 -11.09 6.73 22.80
C ARG A 125 -11.01 5.28 23.25
N THR A 126 -11.97 4.45 22.90
CA THR A 126 -11.97 3.02 23.23
C THR A 126 -10.72 2.32 22.67
N TYR A 127 -10.31 2.68 21.44
CA TYR A 127 -9.09 2.17 20.84
C TYR A 127 -7.84 2.58 21.66
N ALA A 128 -7.73 3.86 22.03
CA ALA A 128 -6.61 4.37 22.81
C ALA A 128 -6.52 3.72 24.19
N GLU A 129 -7.64 3.56 24.89
CA GLU A 129 -7.72 2.90 26.21
C GLU A 129 -7.27 1.44 26.12
N ARG A 130 -7.76 0.70 25.15
CA ARG A 130 -7.39 -0.70 24.92
C ARG A 130 -5.91 -0.89 24.64
N HIS A 131 -5.34 -0.03 23.80
CA HIS A 131 -3.93 -0.08 23.46
C HIS A 131 -3.04 0.68 24.44
N LYS A 132 -3.60 1.19 25.55
CA LYS A 132 -2.89 1.95 26.58
C LYS A 132 -2.12 3.15 26.00
N LEU A 133 -2.67 3.75 24.95
CA LEU A 133 -2.11 4.96 24.35
C LEU A 133 -2.50 6.18 25.17
N LYS A 134 -1.55 7.03 25.41
CA LYS A 134 -1.78 8.27 26.18
C LYS A 134 -2.06 9.39 25.20
N GLY A 135 -3.22 9.99 25.29
CA GLY A 135 -3.59 11.11 24.43
C GLY A 135 -5.07 11.43 24.50
N ALA A 136 -5.48 12.53 23.90
CA ALA A 136 -6.86 12.93 23.78
C ALA A 136 -7.23 12.94 22.29
N PRO A 137 -8.10 12.01 21.83
CA PRO A 137 -8.48 11.94 20.43
C PRO A 137 -9.11 13.26 19.96
N GLU A 138 -8.63 13.72 18.80
CA GLU A 138 -9.09 14.93 18.13
C GLU A 138 -9.46 14.57 16.69
N PHE A 139 -10.65 14.97 16.25
CA PHE A 139 -11.10 14.80 14.88
C PHE A 139 -10.33 15.77 13.97
N ILE A 140 -9.78 15.27 12.87
CA ILE A 140 -9.07 16.09 11.89
C ILE A 140 -10.00 16.45 10.74
N LEU A 141 -10.48 15.46 10.00
CA LEU A 141 -11.37 15.64 8.85
C LEU A 141 -11.96 14.31 8.38
N SER A 142 -12.95 14.40 7.48
CA SER A 142 -13.46 13.26 6.73
C SER A 142 -12.90 13.26 5.32
N MET A 143 -12.48 12.10 4.83
CA MET A 143 -11.83 11.98 3.52
C MET A 143 -12.13 10.66 2.83
N GLU A 144 -12.01 10.65 1.53
CA GLU A 144 -12.10 9.42 0.73
C GLU A 144 -10.76 8.66 0.68
N ARG A 145 -9.66 9.37 0.53
CA ARG A 145 -8.32 8.78 0.32
C ARG A 145 -7.21 9.75 0.67
N ASP A 146 -6.13 9.19 1.18
CA ASP A 146 -4.78 9.75 1.18
C ASP A 146 -3.77 8.62 0.89
N GLU A 147 -2.49 8.89 1.00
CA GLU A 147 -1.42 7.94 0.73
C GLU A 147 -1.44 6.69 1.63
N PHE A 148 -2.13 6.73 2.77
CA PHE A 148 -2.20 5.64 3.75
C PHE A 148 -3.46 4.79 3.61
N VAL A 149 -4.46 5.24 2.85
CA VAL A 149 -5.72 4.52 2.60
C VAL A 149 -6.07 4.41 1.12
N VAL A 150 -5.05 4.41 0.22
CA VAL A 150 -5.25 4.35 -1.24
C VAL A 150 -5.56 2.94 -1.77
N THR A 151 -5.33 1.90 -0.98
CA THR A 151 -5.40 0.50 -1.43
C THR A 151 -6.83 0.05 -1.72
N GLY A 152 -6.99 -0.80 -2.74
CA GLY A 152 -8.31 -1.23 -3.22
C GLY A 152 -9.13 -2.03 -2.21
N TYR A 153 -8.49 -2.79 -1.31
CA TYR A 153 -9.19 -3.56 -0.28
C TYR A 153 -9.95 -2.67 0.74
N LEU A 154 -9.64 -1.37 0.78
CA LEU A 154 -10.35 -0.39 1.61
C LEU A 154 -11.58 0.25 0.92
N ASN A 155 -11.85 -0.09 -0.35
CA ASN A 155 -12.94 0.55 -1.10
C ASN A 155 -14.31 0.45 -0.42
N THR A 156 -14.62 -0.70 0.19
CA THR A 156 -15.91 -0.94 0.86
C THR A 156 -16.02 -0.23 2.20
N ARG A 157 -14.92 0.29 2.75
CA ARG A 157 -14.86 1.00 4.04
C ARG A 157 -14.88 2.51 3.91
N ARG A 158 -14.66 3.05 2.72
CA ARG A 158 -14.66 4.51 2.45
C ARG A 158 -16.04 5.12 2.57
N PRO A 159 -16.12 6.42 2.92
CA PRO A 159 -15.04 7.33 3.35
C PRO A 159 -14.50 7.04 4.76
N PHE A 160 -13.47 7.81 5.19
CA PHE A 160 -12.84 7.67 6.51
C PHE A 160 -12.90 8.96 7.30
N HIS A 161 -13.13 8.82 8.60
CA HIS A 161 -12.83 9.84 9.59
C HIS A 161 -11.39 9.69 10.04
N GLN A 162 -10.60 10.73 9.89
CA GLN A 162 -9.23 10.79 10.36
C GLN A 162 -9.21 11.40 11.77
N VAL A 163 -8.69 10.65 12.73
CA VAL A 163 -8.63 11.05 14.15
C VAL A 163 -7.19 10.96 14.65
N ALA A 164 -6.64 12.07 15.13
CA ALA A 164 -5.36 12.08 15.82
C ALA A 164 -5.54 11.70 17.29
N LEU A 165 -4.73 10.81 17.81
CA LEU A 165 -4.77 10.45 19.23
C LEU A 165 -4.04 11.45 20.12
N LYS A 166 -3.20 12.33 19.55
CA LYS A 166 -2.36 13.29 20.29
C LYS A 166 -1.47 12.61 21.33
N ASP A 167 -1.05 11.41 21.04
CA ASP A 167 -0.09 10.64 21.84
C ASP A 167 1.36 10.97 21.42
N PRO A 168 2.37 10.52 22.21
CA PRO A 168 3.78 10.80 21.88
C PRO A 168 4.26 10.21 20.55
N GLU A 169 3.58 9.19 20.02
CA GLU A 169 3.89 8.57 18.74
C GLU A 169 3.24 9.29 17.55
N ASP A 170 2.45 10.34 17.80
CA ASP A 170 1.67 11.05 16.79
C ASP A 170 0.80 10.07 15.98
N THR A 171 0.04 9.25 16.71
CA THR A 171 -0.83 8.22 16.11
C THR A 171 -2.05 8.86 15.46
N VAL A 172 -2.33 8.42 14.25
CA VAL A 172 -3.54 8.78 13.49
C VAL A 172 -4.29 7.51 13.13
N LEU A 173 -5.58 7.51 13.43
CA LEU A 173 -6.54 6.45 13.08
C LEU A 173 -7.38 6.88 11.88
N TYR A 174 -7.65 5.92 11.00
CA TYR A 174 -8.59 6.06 9.89
C TYR A 174 -9.77 5.15 10.16
N ILE A 175 -10.87 5.74 10.56
CA ILE A 175 -12.09 5.05 10.99
C ILE A 175 -13.11 5.13 9.86
N SER A 176 -13.61 3.98 9.42
CA SER A 176 -14.64 3.94 8.38
C SER A 176 -15.86 4.75 8.81
N SER A 177 -16.26 5.74 8.04
CA SER A 177 -17.49 6.49 8.29
C SER A 177 -18.77 5.68 8.01
N LYS A 178 -18.62 4.51 7.36
CA LYS A 178 -19.75 3.59 7.13
C LYS A 178 -19.93 2.60 8.26
N THR A 179 -18.84 2.11 8.85
CA THR A 179 -18.91 0.95 9.74
C THR A 179 -18.31 1.20 11.13
N GLY A 180 -17.58 2.31 11.33
CA GLY A 180 -16.84 2.55 12.58
C GLY A 180 -15.57 1.71 12.74
N GLU A 181 -15.26 0.82 11.79
CA GLU A 181 -14.01 0.03 11.86
C GLU A 181 -12.77 0.93 11.77
N VAL A 182 -11.82 0.73 12.66
CA VAL A 182 -10.47 1.29 12.51
C VAL A 182 -9.80 0.56 11.34
N SER A 183 -9.78 1.18 10.18
CA SER A 183 -9.33 0.55 8.92
C SER A 183 -7.85 0.73 8.66
N GLN A 184 -7.23 1.75 9.25
CA GLN A 184 -5.80 2.01 9.19
C GLN A 184 -5.34 2.75 10.44
N ARG A 185 -4.10 2.49 10.82
CA ARG A 185 -3.37 3.21 11.86
C ARG A 185 -1.99 3.60 11.35
N THR A 186 -1.57 4.80 11.64
CA THR A 186 -0.21 5.27 11.35
C THR A 186 0.36 6.00 12.55
N THR A 187 1.68 5.88 12.78
CA THR A 187 2.42 6.77 13.66
C THR A 187 3.18 7.82 12.86
N GLY A 188 3.63 8.90 13.50
CA GLY A 188 4.45 9.94 12.84
C GLY A 188 5.69 9.35 12.18
N SER A 189 6.40 8.46 12.88
CA SER A 189 7.57 7.77 12.33
C SER A 189 7.22 6.90 11.11
N GLN A 190 6.15 6.11 11.20
CA GLN A 190 5.70 5.28 10.07
C GLN A 190 5.34 6.12 8.85
N ARG A 191 4.71 7.28 9.04
CA ARG A 191 4.40 8.20 7.93
C ARG A 191 5.66 8.71 7.24
N VAL A 192 6.66 9.13 8.00
CA VAL A 192 7.95 9.58 7.43
C VAL A 192 8.62 8.45 6.64
N TRP A 193 8.74 7.26 7.22
CA TRP A 193 9.36 6.13 6.55
C TRP A 193 8.58 5.63 5.33
N ALA A 194 7.25 5.70 5.36
CA ALA A 194 6.43 5.37 4.20
C ALA A 194 6.69 6.32 3.02
N TRP A 195 6.89 7.62 3.27
CA TRP A 195 7.25 8.61 2.25
C TRP A 195 8.67 8.41 1.68
N LEU A 196 9.59 7.82 2.44
CA LEU A 196 10.93 7.47 1.97
C LEU A 196 10.98 6.07 1.32
N GLY A 197 10.05 5.20 1.65
CA GLY A 197 10.00 3.80 1.21
C GLY A 197 8.78 3.48 0.34
N ALA A 198 7.73 2.98 0.94
CA ALA A 198 6.61 2.33 0.25
C ALA A 198 5.83 3.24 -0.72
N ILE A 199 5.62 4.50 -0.38
CA ILE A 199 4.86 5.42 -1.24
C ILE A 199 5.56 5.64 -2.58
N PRO A 200 6.84 6.05 -2.65
CA PRO A 200 7.53 6.18 -3.92
C PRO A 200 7.83 4.82 -4.58
N HIS A 201 8.05 3.75 -3.80
CA HIS A 201 8.34 2.43 -4.35
C HIS A 201 7.17 1.85 -5.14
N TRP A 202 5.96 1.95 -4.60
CA TRP A 202 4.73 1.46 -5.23
C TRP A 202 3.97 2.52 -6.01
N LEU A 203 4.50 3.73 -6.09
CA LEU A 203 3.83 4.89 -6.69
C LEU A 203 2.43 5.11 -6.08
N PHE A 204 2.35 5.04 -4.75
CA PHE A 204 1.10 5.21 -3.99
C PHE A 204 0.74 6.68 -3.76
N PHE A 205 1.10 7.54 -4.70
CA PHE A 205 0.62 8.92 -4.72
C PHE A 205 -0.89 8.93 -4.94
N THR A 206 -1.64 9.60 -4.05
CA THR A 206 -3.10 9.58 -4.03
C THR A 206 -3.71 9.88 -5.39
N GLU A 207 -3.26 10.94 -6.07
CA GLU A 207 -3.81 11.34 -7.37
C GLU A 207 -3.58 10.29 -8.47
N LEU A 208 -2.47 9.61 -8.46
CA LEU A 208 -2.21 8.54 -9.40
C LEU A 208 -2.97 7.26 -9.03
N ARG A 209 -2.91 6.87 -7.76
CA ARG A 209 -3.45 5.59 -7.29
C ARG A 209 -4.98 5.56 -7.24
N ARG A 210 -5.66 6.71 -7.10
CA ARG A 210 -7.13 6.81 -7.17
C ARG A 210 -7.68 6.31 -8.51
N ASN A 211 -6.92 6.47 -9.58
CA ASN A 211 -7.23 5.92 -10.89
C ASN A 211 -6.43 4.63 -11.11
N THR A 212 -6.94 3.52 -10.57
CA THR A 212 -6.28 2.21 -10.64
C THR A 212 -5.90 1.78 -12.07
N PRO A 213 -6.74 1.94 -13.11
CA PRO A 213 -6.34 1.64 -14.49
C PRO A 213 -5.13 2.44 -14.96
N VAL A 214 -5.09 3.74 -14.72
CA VAL A 214 -3.95 4.59 -15.09
C VAL A 214 -2.69 4.19 -14.30
N TRP A 215 -2.81 4.01 -12.98
CA TRP A 215 -1.71 3.55 -12.15
C TRP A 215 -1.13 2.22 -12.66
N THR A 216 -1.99 1.25 -13.00
CA THR A 216 -1.58 -0.05 -13.55
C THR A 216 -0.81 0.13 -14.86
N GLN A 217 -1.28 0.99 -15.78
CA GLN A 217 -0.56 1.27 -17.03
C GLN A 217 0.81 1.92 -16.78
N VAL A 218 0.90 2.86 -15.84
CA VAL A 218 2.18 3.48 -15.47
C VAL A 218 3.17 2.42 -14.97
N ILE A 219 2.73 1.50 -14.09
CA ILE A 219 3.58 0.40 -13.60
C ILE A 219 4.03 -0.50 -14.75
N ILE A 220 3.10 -0.94 -15.63
CA ILE A 220 3.42 -1.84 -16.75
C ILE A 220 4.46 -1.20 -17.67
N TRP A 221 4.21 0.03 -18.14
CA TRP A 221 5.10 0.68 -19.10
C TRP A 221 6.46 1.05 -18.51
N THR A 222 6.52 1.48 -17.26
CA THR A 222 7.81 1.76 -16.61
C THR A 222 8.61 0.47 -16.35
N SER A 223 7.94 -0.63 -15.99
CA SER A 223 8.59 -1.93 -15.83
C SER A 223 9.12 -2.48 -17.17
N LEU A 224 8.32 -2.42 -18.23
CA LEU A 224 8.76 -2.82 -19.58
C LEU A 224 9.96 -1.99 -20.07
N ALA A 225 9.94 -0.68 -19.84
CA ALA A 225 11.05 0.19 -20.17
C ALA A 225 12.31 -0.17 -19.36
N GLY A 226 12.17 -0.51 -18.07
CA GLY A 226 13.23 -1.00 -17.21
C GLY A 226 13.82 -2.33 -17.68
N CYS A 227 12.98 -3.30 -18.04
CA CYS A 227 13.42 -4.57 -18.63
C CYS A 227 14.20 -4.36 -19.94
N PHE A 228 13.67 -3.52 -20.81
CA PHE A 228 14.35 -3.21 -22.07
C PHE A 228 15.70 -2.51 -21.84
N LEU A 229 15.76 -1.57 -20.89
CA LEU A 229 17.01 -0.92 -20.48
C LEU A 229 18.02 -1.94 -19.96
N THR A 230 17.58 -2.90 -19.15
CA THR A 230 18.43 -3.95 -18.58
C THR A 230 18.95 -4.90 -19.67
N ILE A 231 18.10 -5.35 -20.59
CA ILE A 231 18.49 -6.21 -21.72
C ILE A 231 19.53 -5.52 -22.60
N THR A 232 19.30 -4.26 -22.95
CA THR A 232 20.27 -3.50 -23.77
C THR A 232 21.56 -3.23 -23.02
N GLY A 233 21.51 -3.08 -21.69
CA GLY A 233 22.66 -2.94 -20.80
C GLY A 233 23.52 -4.20 -20.74
N LEU A 234 22.88 -5.36 -20.56
CA LEU A 234 23.56 -6.66 -20.57
C LEU A 234 24.24 -6.91 -21.93
N PHE A 235 23.52 -6.67 -23.03
CA PHE A 235 24.09 -6.78 -24.36
C PHE A 235 25.29 -5.86 -24.54
N ALA A 236 25.15 -4.58 -24.19
CA ALA A 236 26.24 -3.61 -24.28
C ALA A 236 27.42 -3.99 -23.39
N GLY A 237 27.17 -4.41 -22.15
CA GLY A 237 28.18 -4.81 -21.18
C GLY A 237 29.02 -6.00 -21.67
N ILE A 238 28.37 -7.07 -22.12
CA ILE A 238 29.05 -8.25 -22.62
C ILE A 238 29.95 -7.90 -23.83
N ARG A 239 29.46 -7.06 -24.74
CA ARG A 239 30.21 -6.65 -25.90
C ARG A 239 31.42 -5.73 -25.61
N GLN A 240 31.45 -5.08 -24.47
CA GLN A 240 32.54 -4.17 -24.08
C GLN A 240 33.72 -4.88 -23.45
N PHE A 241 33.61 -6.15 -23.06
CA PHE A 241 34.78 -6.90 -22.61
C PHE A 241 35.83 -7.01 -23.69
N ARG A 242 37.11 -6.77 -23.36
CA ARG A 242 38.25 -6.85 -24.25
C ARG A 242 39.31 -7.77 -23.65
N ARG A 243 39.98 -8.51 -24.52
CA ARG A 243 41.17 -9.28 -24.11
C ARG A 243 42.33 -8.33 -23.78
N ARG A 244 42.82 -8.46 -22.56
CA ARG A 244 44.00 -7.70 -22.12
C ARG A 244 45.23 -8.21 -22.84
N LYS A 245 45.99 -7.34 -23.53
CA LYS A 245 47.17 -7.72 -24.30
C LYS A 245 48.24 -8.41 -23.44
N SER A 246 48.42 -8.00 -22.18
CA SER A 246 49.39 -8.53 -21.24
C SER A 246 49.11 -9.91 -20.67
N THR A 247 47.81 -10.28 -20.54
CA THR A 247 47.39 -11.51 -19.83
C THR A 247 46.49 -12.42 -20.66
N GLY A 248 46.05 -11.98 -21.83
CA GLY A 248 45.05 -12.70 -22.65
C GLY A 248 43.65 -12.82 -22.03
N LYS A 249 43.48 -12.37 -20.79
CA LYS A 249 42.19 -12.48 -20.05
C LYS A 249 41.21 -11.39 -20.48
N LEU A 250 39.92 -11.73 -20.49
CA LEU A 250 38.82 -10.76 -20.67
C LEU A 250 38.77 -9.79 -19.49
N ALA A 251 38.71 -8.51 -19.79
CA ALA A 251 38.63 -7.47 -18.77
C ALA A 251 37.73 -6.31 -19.23
N SER A 252 37.14 -5.64 -18.27
CA SER A 252 36.43 -4.39 -18.52
C SER A 252 37.39 -3.31 -18.99
N PRO A 253 37.06 -2.55 -20.04
CA PRO A 253 37.87 -1.43 -20.52
C PRO A 253 37.73 -0.18 -19.66
N TYR A 254 36.81 -0.17 -18.72
CA TYR A 254 36.42 1.00 -17.92
C TYR A 254 37.22 1.11 -16.61
N ARG A 255 37.20 2.31 -16.00
CA ARG A 255 37.77 2.65 -14.68
C ARG A 255 36.77 3.49 -13.88
N GLY A 256 36.94 3.53 -12.56
CA GLY A 256 36.10 4.34 -11.67
C GLY A 256 34.63 3.96 -11.74
N ALA A 257 33.73 4.93 -11.67
CA ALA A 257 32.28 4.71 -11.67
C ALA A 257 31.78 3.92 -12.89
N LYS A 258 32.40 4.10 -14.07
CA LYS A 258 32.05 3.34 -15.28
C LYS A 258 32.40 1.85 -15.16
N PHE A 259 33.47 1.51 -14.45
CA PHE A 259 33.82 0.12 -14.15
C PHE A 259 32.75 -0.52 -13.24
N TRP A 260 32.41 0.17 -12.17
CA TRP A 260 31.38 -0.31 -11.24
C TRP A 260 30.03 -0.45 -11.92
N HIS A 261 29.59 0.54 -12.71
CA HIS A 261 28.36 0.42 -13.50
C HIS A 261 28.39 -0.81 -14.43
N HIS A 262 29.51 -1.05 -15.12
CA HIS A 262 29.67 -2.18 -16.03
C HIS A 262 29.58 -3.52 -15.28
N MET A 263 30.32 -3.69 -14.18
CA MET A 263 30.38 -4.95 -13.44
C MET A 263 29.11 -5.24 -12.66
N ILE A 264 28.63 -4.24 -11.90
CA ILE A 264 27.41 -4.36 -11.11
C ILE A 264 26.20 -4.54 -12.03
N GLY A 265 26.15 -3.78 -13.15
CA GLY A 265 25.07 -3.89 -14.13
C GLY A 265 24.98 -5.28 -14.78
N LEU A 266 26.10 -5.97 -14.99
CA LEU A 266 26.08 -7.35 -15.51
C LEU A 266 25.54 -8.35 -14.47
N VAL A 267 25.96 -8.23 -13.21
CA VAL A 267 25.52 -9.14 -12.15
C VAL A 267 24.04 -8.90 -11.79
N PHE A 268 23.72 -7.67 -11.42
CA PHE A 268 22.36 -7.34 -10.98
C PHE A 268 21.35 -7.24 -12.14
N GLY A 269 21.81 -6.95 -13.37
CA GLY A 269 20.97 -6.98 -14.55
C GLY A 269 20.37 -8.37 -14.81
N VAL A 270 21.15 -9.45 -14.59
CA VAL A 270 20.59 -10.80 -14.66
C VAL A 270 19.56 -11.03 -13.57
N LEU A 271 19.89 -10.64 -12.32
CA LEU A 271 18.95 -10.79 -11.19
C LEU A 271 17.64 -10.05 -11.45
N VAL A 272 17.69 -8.79 -11.89
CA VAL A 272 16.49 -7.98 -12.19
C VAL A 272 15.59 -8.58 -13.27
N LEU A 273 16.14 -9.34 -14.22
CA LEU A 273 15.34 -10.01 -15.27
C LEU A 273 14.78 -11.36 -14.83
N THR A 274 15.25 -11.94 -13.73
CA THR A 274 14.82 -13.25 -13.23
C THR A 274 13.79 -13.16 -12.12
N PHE A 275 13.65 -12.00 -11.50
CA PHE A 275 12.66 -11.69 -10.46
C PHE A 275 11.70 -10.58 -10.90
#